data_bee51553ad39e789fbcb767403e95d9f
#
_entry.id   bee51553ad39e789fbcb767403e95d9f
#
_cell.length_a   1.000
_cell.length_b   1.000
_cell.length_c   1.000
_cell.angle_alpha   90.00
_cell.angle_beta   90.00
_cell.angle_gamma   90.00
#
_symmetry.space_group_name_H-M   'P 1'
#
loop_
_entity.id
_entity.type
_entity.pdbx_description
1 polymer ?
#
loop_
_entity_poly.entity_id
_entity_poly.type
_entity_poly.pdbx_seq_one_letter_code
_entity_poly.pdbx_strand_id
1 'polypeptide(L)'
;MAALVVGGILTILLLASAVAAPPALPTPVPPSIPVLPTATPAPDRTLLPTPPPGQTAGPSVAIGQSAPPLQVTLTDGSLLDTADYAGHPMWINFMATWCPQCVDELPLMQRYQHDYQDQMNIFVVDTGEDRQSVKQFMQDLAIDLPVGVDEDGTAQAAWGTYALPVHIFIDADGIVQDIVYGGAPLEVWDESIAKIVPDFVPPTLPAE
;
A
#
# COMPACT_ATOMS: atom_id res chain seq x y z
N MET A 1 56.35 -63.10 -54.84
CA MET A 1 55.07 -63.22 -54.14
C MET A 1 54.60 -61.84 -53.84
N ALA A 2 53.64 -61.32 -54.58
CA ALA A 2 53.10 -59.98 -54.43
C ALA A 2 51.79 -60.05 -53.70
N ALA A 3 51.64 -59.27 -52.64
CA ALA A 3 50.36 -59.07 -51.92
C ALA A 3 49.83 -57.66 -52.16
N LEU A 4 48.69 -57.61 -52.86
CA LEU A 4 47.93 -56.42 -53.16
C LEU A 4 47.17 -56.01 -51.83
N VAL A 5 47.33 -54.75 -51.44
CA VAL A 5 46.49 -54.13 -50.37
C VAL A 5 45.49 -53.21 -51.09
N VAL A 6 44.24 -53.59 -51.06
CA VAL A 6 43.13 -52.78 -51.56
C VAL A 6 42.68 -51.82 -50.41
N GLY A 7 42.94 -50.56 -50.63
CA GLY A 7 42.47 -49.49 -49.69
C GLY A 7 41.03 -49.10 -49.99
N GLY A 8 40.14 -49.43 -49.11
CA GLY A 8 38.75 -48.96 -49.14
C GLY A 8 38.63 -47.57 -48.56
N ILE A 9 38.23 -46.59 -49.35
CA ILE A 9 37.89 -45.24 -48.91
C ILE A 9 36.46 -45.26 -48.37
N LEU A 10 36.29 -45.17 -47.05
CA LEU A 10 34.99 -45.02 -46.39
C LEU A 10 34.62 -43.56 -46.44
N THR A 11 33.67 -43.17 -47.27
CA THR A 11 33.13 -41.83 -47.33
C THR A 11 32.04 -41.68 -46.24
N ILE A 12 32.35 -41.01 -45.18
CA ILE A 12 31.36 -40.69 -44.11
C ILE A 12 30.56 -39.47 -44.56
N LEU A 13 29.28 -39.69 -44.92
CA LEU A 13 28.31 -38.62 -45.16
C LEU A 13 27.87 -38.05 -43.80
N LEU A 14 28.37 -36.88 -43.46
CA LEU A 14 27.85 -36.10 -42.30
C LEU A 14 26.52 -35.47 -42.70
N LEU A 15 25.41 -36.08 -42.26
CA LEU A 15 24.09 -35.46 -42.25
C LEU A 15 24.05 -34.39 -41.13
N ALA A 16 24.20 -33.13 -41.51
CA ALA A 16 23.98 -32.01 -40.63
C ALA A 16 22.47 -31.88 -40.38
N SER A 17 21.98 -32.41 -39.25
CA SER A 17 20.62 -32.13 -38.75
C SER A 17 20.55 -30.67 -38.29
N ALA A 18 19.89 -29.83 -39.09
CA ALA A 18 19.55 -28.47 -38.66
C ALA A 18 18.54 -28.56 -37.50
N VAL A 19 19.02 -28.40 -36.29
CA VAL A 19 18.14 -28.21 -35.09
C VAL A 19 17.52 -26.84 -35.24
N ALA A 20 16.21 -26.80 -35.55
CA ALA A 20 15.45 -25.56 -35.55
C ALA A 20 15.45 -25.00 -34.13
N ALA A 21 15.85 -23.73 -33.98
CA ALA A 21 15.79 -23.02 -32.71
C ALA A 21 14.33 -23.00 -32.21
N PRO A 22 14.09 -23.23 -30.91
CA PRO A 22 12.73 -23.11 -30.34
C PRO A 22 12.21 -21.68 -30.51
N PRO A 23 10.89 -21.50 -30.71
CA PRO A 23 10.30 -20.18 -30.79
C PRO A 23 10.61 -19.40 -29.52
N ALA A 24 11.02 -18.14 -29.68
CA ALA A 24 11.28 -17.25 -28.55
C ALA A 24 10.01 -17.12 -27.69
N LEU A 25 10.16 -17.36 -26.41
CA LEU A 25 9.09 -17.11 -25.44
C LEU A 25 8.68 -15.64 -25.53
N PRO A 26 7.37 -15.32 -25.48
CA PRO A 26 6.94 -13.94 -25.41
C PRO A 26 7.60 -13.27 -24.21
N THR A 27 8.24 -12.13 -24.42
CA THR A 27 8.78 -11.31 -23.33
C THR A 27 7.63 -10.95 -22.40
N PRO A 28 7.78 -11.13 -21.07
CA PRO A 28 6.76 -10.70 -20.14
C PRO A 28 6.55 -9.19 -20.33
N VAL A 29 5.31 -8.80 -20.64
CA VAL A 29 4.90 -7.40 -20.64
C VAL A 29 4.91 -6.97 -19.18
N PRO A 30 5.71 -5.97 -18.80
CA PRO A 30 5.65 -5.48 -17.43
C PRO A 30 4.22 -5.00 -17.14
N PRO A 31 3.69 -5.24 -15.92
CA PRO A 31 2.39 -4.72 -15.55
C PRO A 31 2.38 -3.21 -15.77
N SER A 32 1.39 -2.73 -16.52
CA SER A 32 1.19 -1.29 -16.73
C SER A 32 0.86 -0.69 -15.37
N ILE A 33 1.81 0.03 -14.78
CA ILE A 33 1.53 0.82 -13.58
C ILE A 33 0.55 1.90 -14.03
N PRO A 34 -0.61 2.06 -13.36
CA PRO A 34 -1.53 3.15 -13.69
C PRO A 34 -0.78 4.48 -13.60
N VAL A 35 -0.83 5.27 -14.67
CA VAL A 35 -0.30 6.63 -14.65
C VAL A 35 -1.09 7.42 -13.61
N LEU A 36 -0.42 7.78 -12.51
CA LEU A 36 -1.01 8.59 -11.45
C LEU A 36 -1.48 9.92 -12.08
N PRO A 37 -2.75 10.34 -11.91
CA PRO A 37 -3.20 11.60 -12.45
C PRO A 37 -2.36 12.76 -11.89
N THR A 38 -2.02 13.70 -12.74
CA THR A 38 -1.27 14.92 -12.40
C THR A 38 -1.84 15.54 -11.13
N ALA A 39 -0.99 15.77 -10.14
CA ALA A 39 -1.36 16.24 -8.82
C ALA A 39 -2.32 17.45 -8.89
N THR A 40 -3.53 17.27 -8.38
CA THR A 40 -4.41 18.37 -8.01
C THR A 40 -3.71 19.15 -6.89
N PRO A 41 -3.71 20.50 -6.92
CA PRO A 41 -3.09 21.28 -5.85
C PRO A 41 -3.63 20.80 -4.49
N ALA A 42 -2.73 20.59 -3.53
CA ALA A 42 -3.06 20.10 -2.22
C ALA A 42 -4.20 20.94 -1.61
N PRO A 43 -5.26 20.32 -1.08
CA PRO A 43 -6.33 21.05 -0.42
C PRO A 43 -5.76 21.86 0.74
N ASP A 44 -6.38 23.03 0.99
CA ASP A 44 -6.03 23.86 2.17
C ASP A 44 -6.20 23.04 3.44
N ARG A 45 -5.08 22.66 4.05
CA ARG A 45 -5.00 21.78 5.25
C ARG A 45 -5.64 22.43 6.50
N THR A 46 -6.09 23.70 6.39
CA THR A 46 -6.66 24.45 7.50
C THR A 46 -8.16 24.19 7.68
N LEU A 47 -8.82 23.60 6.68
CA LEU A 47 -10.27 23.37 6.74
C LEU A 47 -10.54 21.90 7.15
N LEU A 48 -10.86 21.69 8.42
CA LEU A 48 -11.39 20.41 8.89
C LEU A 48 -12.73 20.12 8.18
N PRO A 49 -12.95 18.91 7.64
CA PRO A 49 -14.22 18.54 7.04
C PRO A 49 -15.33 18.61 8.09
N THR A 50 -16.46 19.18 7.68
CA THR A 50 -17.62 19.32 8.58
C THR A 50 -18.38 17.98 8.66
N PRO A 51 -18.74 17.50 9.86
CA PRO A 51 -19.53 16.28 10.00
C PRO A 51 -20.84 16.37 9.21
N PRO A 52 -21.35 15.23 8.70
CA PRO A 52 -22.66 15.17 8.08
C PRO A 52 -23.76 15.66 9.02
N PRO A 53 -24.88 16.20 8.52
CA PRO A 53 -26.00 16.65 9.35
C PRO A 53 -26.51 15.50 10.24
N GLY A 54 -26.52 15.70 11.56
CA GLY A 54 -26.99 14.72 12.54
C GLY A 54 -25.89 13.93 13.27
N GLN A 55 -24.63 14.05 12.87
CA GLN A 55 -23.51 13.53 13.66
C GLN A 55 -22.94 14.65 14.54
N THR A 56 -22.92 14.41 15.83
CA THR A 56 -22.14 15.26 16.75
C THR A 56 -20.66 14.97 16.52
N ALA A 57 -19.89 16.00 16.18
CA ALA A 57 -18.45 15.89 16.15
C ALA A 57 -17.95 15.38 17.51
N GLY A 58 -17.45 14.16 17.55
CA GLY A 58 -16.66 13.65 18.67
C GLY A 58 -15.36 14.46 18.80
N PRO A 59 -14.50 14.17 19.78
CA PRO A 59 -13.17 14.75 19.85
C PRO A 59 -12.42 14.38 18.57
N SER A 60 -12.36 15.31 17.62
CA SER A 60 -11.63 15.10 16.37
C SER A 60 -10.13 14.99 16.66
N VAL A 61 -9.46 14.07 15.96
CA VAL A 61 -8.01 13.99 15.97
C VAL A 61 -7.40 15.35 15.59
N ALA A 62 -6.37 15.79 16.30
CA ALA A 62 -5.72 17.07 16.04
C ALA A 62 -4.19 16.98 16.22
N ILE A 63 -3.47 17.69 15.36
CA ILE A 63 -2.01 17.76 15.45
C ILE A 63 -1.57 18.29 16.82
N GLY A 64 -0.57 17.64 17.42
CA GLY A 64 -0.03 17.97 18.74
C GLY A 64 -0.85 17.40 19.90
N GLN A 65 -1.90 16.63 19.64
CA GLN A 65 -2.70 15.95 20.67
C GLN A 65 -2.45 14.43 20.63
N SER A 66 -2.70 13.78 21.76
CA SER A 66 -2.70 12.31 21.80
C SER A 66 -3.78 11.76 20.84
N ALA A 67 -3.41 10.77 20.05
CA ALA A 67 -4.35 10.06 19.20
C ALA A 67 -5.44 9.39 20.05
N PRO A 68 -6.70 9.42 19.61
CA PRO A 68 -7.75 8.63 20.26
C PRO A 68 -7.42 7.13 20.20
N PRO A 69 -7.88 6.31 21.15
CA PRO A 69 -7.74 4.87 21.04
C PRO A 69 -8.49 4.36 19.78
N LEU A 70 -7.89 3.38 19.09
CA LEU A 70 -8.49 2.70 17.96
C LEU A 70 -8.54 1.21 18.25
N GLN A 71 -9.75 0.67 18.26
CA GLN A 71 -9.99 -0.77 18.31
C GLN A 71 -10.93 -1.14 17.19
N VAL A 72 -10.46 -1.97 16.25
CA VAL A 72 -11.26 -2.44 15.10
C VAL A 72 -10.95 -3.90 14.82
N THR A 73 -11.93 -4.64 14.27
CA THR A 73 -11.71 -6.02 13.83
C THR A 73 -11.05 -6.01 12.47
N LEU A 74 -9.93 -6.72 12.32
CA LEU A 74 -9.26 -6.88 11.04
C LEU A 74 -10.06 -7.79 10.09
N THR A 75 -9.77 -7.71 8.81
CA THR A 75 -10.38 -8.56 7.77
C THR A 75 -10.17 -10.05 8.00
N ASP A 76 -9.12 -10.47 8.72
CA ASP A 76 -8.87 -11.85 9.11
C ASP A 76 -9.65 -12.29 10.37
N GLY A 77 -10.28 -11.35 11.07
CA GLY A 77 -11.07 -11.56 12.27
C GLY A 77 -10.30 -11.33 13.59
N SER A 78 -9.02 -11.03 13.55
CA SER A 78 -8.27 -10.60 14.73
C SER A 78 -8.63 -9.18 15.15
N LEU A 79 -8.29 -8.78 16.37
CA LEU A 79 -8.49 -7.42 16.87
C LEU A 79 -7.22 -6.60 16.63
N LEU A 80 -7.36 -5.43 16.06
CA LEU A 80 -6.36 -4.37 16.10
C LEU A 80 -6.68 -3.44 17.28
N ASP A 81 -5.74 -3.30 18.19
CA ASP A 81 -5.77 -2.28 19.24
C ASP A 81 -4.50 -1.45 19.15
N THR A 82 -4.63 -0.14 18.92
CA THR A 82 -3.45 0.73 18.83
C THR A 82 -2.65 0.84 20.12
N ALA A 83 -3.25 0.48 21.26
CA ALA A 83 -2.52 0.42 22.54
C ALA A 83 -1.39 -0.65 22.53
N ASP A 84 -1.51 -1.70 21.73
CA ASP A 84 -0.49 -2.74 21.60
C ASP A 84 0.78 -2.25 20.88
N TYR A 85 0.70 -1.09 20.22
CA TYR A 85 1.77 -0.46 19.45
C TYR A 85 2.39 0.75 20.16
N ALA A 86 2.11 0.92 21.45
CA ALA A 86 2.70 2.01 22.23
C ALA A 86 4.24 1.97 22.15
N GLY A 87 4.85 3.11 21.90
CA GLY A 87 6.31 3.22 21.68
C GLY A 87 6.76 3.02 20.24
N HIS A 88 5.84 2.80 19.31
CA HIS A 88 6.12 2.66 17.88
C HIS A 88 5.35 3.68 17.07
N PRO A 89 5.98 4.35 16.09
CA PRO A 89 5.27 5.23 15.17
C PRO A 89 4.18 4.48 14.38
N MET A 90 3.07 5.18 14.10
CA MET A 90 1.95 4.62 13.35
C MET A 90 1.49 5.58 12.26
N TRP A 91 1.15 5.02 11.11
CA TRP A 91 0.41 5.68 10.05
C TRP A 91 -0.95 5.01 9.91
N ILE A 92 -2.02 5.73 10.27
CA ILE A 92 -3.40 5.24 10.17
C ILE A 92 -4.07 5.94 8.99
N ASN A 93 -4.65 5.14 8.08
CA ASN A 93 -5.41 5.63 6.95
C ASN A 93 -6.88 5.22 7.08
N PHE A 94 -7.79 6.19 6.98
CA PHE A 94 -9.22 5.92 6.85
C PHE A 94 -9.62 5.98 5.38
N MET A 95 -10.34 4.95 4.92
CA MET A 95 -10.72 4.78 3.53
C MET A 95 -12.10 4.12 3.38
N ALA A 96 -12.52 3.95 2.13
CA ALA A 96 -13.61 3.05 1.73
C ALA A 96 -13.32 2.44 0.35
N THR A 97 -13.85 1.24 0.07
CA THR A 97 -13.60 0.55 -1.21
C THR A 97 -14.18 1.28 -2.41
N TRP A 98 -15.23 2.07 -2.21
CA TRP A 98 -15.87 2.90 -3.24
C TRP A 98 -15.17 4.25 -3.49
N CYS A 99 -14.12 4.58 -2.74
CA CYS A 99 -13.35 5.81 -2.90
C CYS A 99 -12.19 5.58 -3.88
N PRO A 100 -12.24 6.07 -5.13
CA PRO A 100 -11.22 5.75 -6.14
C PRO A 100 -9.82 6.15 -5.71
N GLN A 101 -9.67 7.34 -5.13
CA GLN A 101 -8.38 7.86 -4.66
C GLN A 101 -7.79 7.02 -3.53
N CYS A 102 -8.65 6.51 -2.62
CA CYS A 102 -8.21 5.60 -1.56
C CYS A 102 -7.63 4.31 -2.15
N VAL A 103 -8.30 3.76 -3.18
CA VAL A 103 -7.90 2.52 -3.84
C VAL A 103 -6.57 2.67 -4.57
N ASP A 104 -6.36 3.80 -5.24
CA ASP A 104 -5.12 4.10 -5.98
C ASP A 104 -3.90 4.17 -5.04
N GLU A 105 -4.10 4.53 -3.78
CA GLU A 105 -3.03 4.69 -2.79
C GLU A 105 -2.63 3.38 -2.09
N LEU A 106 -3.50 2.37 -2.04
CA LEU A 106 -3.24 1.11 -1.31
C LEU A 106 -1.96 0.40 -1.74
N PRO A 107 -1.63 0.23 -3.04
CA PRO A 107 -0.39 -0.41 -3.46
C PRO A 107 0.86 0.35 -3.01
N LEU A 108 0.77 1.68 -2.95
CA LEU A 108 1.86 2.55 -2.49
C LEU A 108 2.05 2.40 -0.98
N MET A 109 0.95 2.44 -0.20
CA MET A 109 1.00 2.21 1.25
C MET A 109 1.56 0.83 1.59
N GLN A 110 1.18 -0.21 0.84
CA GLN A 110 1.73 -1.56 0.99
C GLN A 110 3.24 -1.57 0.79
N ARG A 111 3.74 -0.81 -0.19
CA ARG A 111 5.18 -0.68 -0.40
C ARG A 111 5.86 0.00 0.79
N TYR A 112 5.31 1.10 1.32
CA TYR A 112 5.83 1.72 2.53
C TYR A 112 5.81 0.76 3.73
N GLN A 113 4.75 -0.01 3.91
CA GLN A 113 4.69 -1.04 4.95
C GLN A 113 5.82 -2.06 4.81
N HIS A 114 6.07 -2.56 3.59
CA HIS A 114 7.13 -3.51 3.32
C HIS A 114 8.53 -2.92 3.59
N ASP A 115 8.77 -1.68 3.14
CA ASP A 115 10.09 -1.06 3.21
C ASP A 115 10.42 -0.53 4.62
N TYR A 116 9.42 -0.20 5.45
CA TYR A 116 9.58 0.45 6.76
C TYR A 116 8.91 -0.28 7.94
N GLN A 117 8.52 -1.55 7.78
CA GLN A 117 7.85 -2.34 8.83
C GLN A 117 8.60 -2.42 10.17
N ASP A 118 9.93 -2.27 10.15
CA ASP A 118 10.78 -2.26 11.34
C ASP A 118 10.84 -0.88 12.03
N GLN A 119 10.32 0.17 11.40
CA GLN A 119 10.40 1.56 11.85
C GLN A 119 9.03 2.14 12.20
N MET A 120 7.98 1.72 11.51
CA MET A 120 6.61 2.17 11.77
C MET A 120 5.60 1.08 11.40
N ASN A 121 4.36 1.24 11.89
CA ASN A 121 3.24 0.38 11.55
C ASN A 121 2.24 1.15 10.68
N ILE A 122 1.75 0.53 9.61
CA ILE A 122 0.72 1.11 8.75
C ILE A 122 -0.57 0.32 8.93
N PHE A 123 -1.66 1.02 9.26
CA PHE A 123 -2.99 0.44 9.39
C PHE A 123 -3.97 1.15 8.49
N VAL A 124 -4.79 0.37 7.81
CA VAL A 124 -5.91 0.86 7.02
C VAL A 124 -7.18 0.59 7.79
N VAL A 125 -8.10 1.56 7.82
CA VAL A 125 -9.44 1.43 8.42
C VAL A 125 -10.47 1.70 7.34
N ASP A 126 -11.17 0.67 6.94
CA ASP A 126 -12.34 0.80 6.08
C ASP A 126 -13.55 1.24 6.89
N THR A 127 -14.33 2.18 6.36
CA THR A 127 -15.44 2.81 7.09
C THR A 127 -16.80 2.54 6.43
N GLY A 128 -17.71 1.96 7.21
CA GLY A 128 -19.11 1.81 6.84
C GLY A 128 -19.42 0.65 5.89
N GLU A 129 -18.48 -0.28 5.72
CA GLU A 129 -18.65 -1.45 4.85
C GLU A 129 -18.55 -2.74 5.66
N ASP A 130 -19.16 -3.82 5.17
CA ASP A 130 -19.08 -5.11 5.87
C ASP A 130 -17.72 -5.79 5.65
N ARG A 131 -17.26 -6.49 6.67
CA ARG A 131 -15.94 -7.13 6.69
C ARG A 131 -15.70 -8.12 5.56
N GLN A 132 -16.74 -8.85 5.13
CA GLN A 132 -16.58 -9.85 4.08
C GLN A 132 -16.33 -9.19 2.71
N SER A 133 -17.03 -8.11 2.42
CA SER A 133 -16.87 -7.31 1.19
C SER A 133 -15.48 -6.67 1.15
N VAL A 134 -15.05 -6.03 2.24
CA VAL A 134 -13.71 -5.42 2.35
C VAL A 134 -12.62 -6.48 2.18
N LYS A 135 -12.75 -7.62 2.85
CA LYS A 135 -11.80 -8.73 2.72
C LYS A 135 -11.65 -9.21 1.28
N GLN A 136 -12.78 -9.43 0.58
CA GLN A 136 -12.75 -9.86 -0.81
C GLN A 136 -12.10 -8.82 -1.70
N PHE A 137 -12.43 -7.55 -1.50
CA PHE A 137 -11.87 -6.44 -2.26
C PHE A 137 -10.34 -6.36 -2.11
N MET A 138 -9.82 -6.46 -0.89
CA MET A 138 -8.37 -6.46 -0.65
C MET A 138 -7.67 -7.66 -1.30
N GLN A 139 -8.30 -8.83 -1.27
CA GLN A 139 -7.78 -10.03 -1.94
C GLN A 139 -7.73 -9.87 -3.46
N ASP A 140 -8.77 -9.28 -4.07
CA ASP A 140 -8.85 -9.05 -5.52
C ASP A 140 -7.76 -8.06 -5.99
N LEU A 141 -7.36 -7.13 -5.13
CA LEU A 141 -6.27 -6.18 -5.37
C LEU A 141 -4.88 -6.70 -4.94
N ALA A 142 -4.80 -7.88 -4.34
CA ALA A 142 -3.57 -8.44 -3.74
C ALA A 142 -2.94 -7.50 -2.69
N ILE A 143 -3.79 -6.84 -1.89
CA ILE A 143 -3.36 -5.99 -0.77
C ILE A 143 -3.21 -6.83 0.48
N ASP A 144 -2.02 -6.77 1.10
CA ASP A 144 -1.62 -7.50 2.31
C ASP A 144 -1.31 -6.55 3.49
N LEU A 145 -2.00 -5.42 3.52
CA LEU A 145 -1.96 -4.50 4.65
C LEU A 145 -2.89 -4.98 5.77
N PRO A 146 -2.59 -4.66 7.04
CA PRO A 146 -3.56 -4.81 8.12
C PRO A 146 -4.75 -3.87 7.90
N VAL A 147 -5.90 -4.43 7.52
CA VAL A 147 -7.13 -3.66 7.25
C VAL A 147 -8.16 -3.94 8.33
N GLY A 148 -8.41 -2.94 9.17
CA GLY A 148 -9.51 -2.91 10.12
C GLY A 148 -10.81 -2.50 9.45
N VAL A 149 -11.94 -2.93 10.00
CA VAL A 149 -13.26 -2.63 9.46
C VAL A 149 -14.11 -1.96 10.54
N ASP A 150 -14.52 -0.73 10.26
CA ASP A 150 -15.38 0.10 11.10
C ASP A 150 -16.80 0.08 10.51
N GLU A 151 -17.48 -1.08 10.62
CA GLU A 151 -18.79 -1.32 9.97
C GLU A 151 -19.87 -0.31 10.40
N ASP A 152 -19.83 0.12 11.65
CA ASP A 152 -20.84 1.03 12.22
C ASP A 152 -20.41 2.50 12.23
N GLY A 153 -19.18 2.82 11.77
CA GLY A 153 -18.63 4.17 11.70
C GLY A 153 -18.25 4.75 13.09
N THR A 154 -18.14 3.91 14.11
CA THR A 154 -17.80 4.37 15.48
C THR A 154 -16.37 4.92 15.53
N ALA A 155 -15.40 4.24 14.92
CA ALA A 155 -14.03 4.71 14.87
C ALA A 155 -13.92 5.98 14.02
N GLN A 156 -14.58 6.03 12.86
CA GLN A 156 -14.66 7.22 12.02
C GLN A 156 -15.19 8.43 12.80
N ALA A 157 -16.27 8.25 13.55
CA ALA A 157 -16.88 9.31 14.36
C ALA A 157 -15.96 9.77 15.50
N ALA A 158 -15.29 8.83 16.19
CA ALA A 158 -14.37 9.14 17.27
C ALA A 158 -13.12 9.91 16.79
N TRP A 159 -12.67 9.62 15.58
CA TRP A 159 -11.49 10.25 14.96
C TRP A 159 -11.84 11.50 14.15
N GLY A 160 -13.11 11.74 13.84
CA GLY A 160 -13.57 12.89 13.05
C GLY A 160 -13.15 12.83 11.58
N THR A 161 -13.00 11.63 11.01
CA THR A 161 -12.44 11.40 9.66
C THR A 161 -13.54 11.29 8.60
N TYR A 162 -14.28 12.37 8.36
CA TYR A 162 -15.44 12.37 7.45
C TYR A 162 -15.11 12.61 5.98
N ALA A 163 -13.87 12.97 5.64
CA ALA A 163 -13.39 13.04 4.25
C ALA A 163 -12.42 11.89 4.01
N LEU A 164 -12.50 11.23 2.85
CA LEU A 164 -11.64 10.10 2.50
C LEU A 164 -10.82 10.40 1.25
N PRO A 165 -9.59 9.88 1.21
CA PRO A 165 -8.84 9.26 2.29
C PRO A 165 -8.39 10.27 3.36
N VAL A 166 -8.13 9.80 4.58
CA VAL A 166 -7.44 10.59 5.61
C VAL A 166 -6.25 9.81 6.12
N HIS A 167 -5.08 10.41 6.11
CA HIS A 167 -3.86 9.82 6.64
C HIS A 167 -3.46 10.56 7.92
N ILE A 168 -3.22 9.81 8.98
CA ILE A 168 -2.90 10.34 10.29
C ILE A 168 -1.56 9.73 10.71
N PHE A 169 -0.58 10.59 10.97
CA PHE A 169 0.78 10.21 11.32
C PHE A 169 1.00 10.47 12.80
N ILE A 170 1.35 9.41 13.53
CA ILE A 170 1.43 9.37 14.99
C ILE A 170 2.84 8.93 15.38
N ASP A 171 3.50 9.68 16.25
CA ASP A 171 4.83 9.33 16.73
C ASP A 171 4.81 8.23 17.80
N ALA A 172 6.00 7.82 18.25
CA ALA A 172 6.18 6.79 19.26
C ALA A 172 5.58 7.17 20.64
N ASP A 173 5.37 8.46 20.91
CA ASP A 173 4.73 8.94 22.13
C ASP A 173 3.19 8.94 22.03
N GLY A 174 2.64 8.52 20.87
CA GLY A 174 1.22 8.49 20.59
C GLY A 174 0.64 9.87 20.24
N ILE A 175 1.49 10.83 19.89
CA ILE A 175 1.06 12.19 19.54
C ILE A 175 0.90 12.30 18.02
N VAL A 176 -0.20 12.87 17.57
CA VAL A 176 -0.45 13.14 16.16
C VAL A 176 0.49 14.25 15.67
N GLN A 177 1.34 13.92 14.73
CA GLN A 177 2.32 14.83 14.15
C GLN A 177 1.86 15.45 12.84
N ASP A 178 1.03 14.75 12.07
CA ASP A 178 0.44 15.27 10.83
C ASP A 178 -0.90 14.61 10.50
N ILE A 179 -1.71 15.32 9.71
CA ILE A 179 -2.98 14.83 9.15
C ILE A 179 -3.07 15.28 7.71
N VAL A 180 -3.22 14.34 6.78
CA VAL A 180 -3.36 14.61 5.35
C VAL A 180 -4.76 14.19 4.90
N TYR A 181 -5.53 15.15 4.38
CA TYR A 181 -6.87 14.91 3.86
C TYR A 181 -6.86 14.81 2.34
N GLY A 182 -7.59 13.84 1.81
CA GLY A 182 -7.61 13.54 0.38
C GLY A 182 -6.31 12.89 -0.07
N GLY A 183 -6.27 12.46 -1.33
CA GLY A 183 -5.06 11.92 -1.91
C GLY A 183 -3.96 12.95 -2.00
N ALA A 184 -2.74 12.52 -1.79
CA ALA A 184 -1.58 13.38 -1.75
C ALA A 184 -0.42 12.80 -2.57
N PRO A 185 0.44 13.67 -3.14
CA PRO A 185 1.71 13.26 -3.71
C PRO A 185 2.58 12.55 -2.66
N LEU A 186 3.44 11.65 -3.11
CA LEU A 186 4.31 10.86 -2.22
C LEU A 186 5.21 11.73 -1.35
N GLU A 187 5.66 12.88 -1.87
CA GLU A 187 6.48 13.83 -1.14
C GLU A 187 5.80 14.35 0.13
N VAL A 188 4.46 14.46 0.11
CA VAL A 188 3.68 14.86 1.28
C VAL A 188 3.66 13.75 2.34
N TRP A 189 3.56 12.48 1.91
CA TRP A 189 3.69 11.35 2.83
C TRP A 189 5.09 11.27 3.41
N ASP A 190 6.12 11.43 2.56
CA ASP A 190 7.52 11.42 2.99
C ASP A 190 7.79 12.49 4.05
N GLU A 191 7.31 13.72 3.83
CA GLU A 191 7.38 14.81 4.81
C GLU A 191 6.68 14.47 6.12
N SER A 192 5.53 13.79 6.04
CA SER A 192 4.75 13.40 7.22
C SER A 192 5.39 12.25 7.98
N ILE A 193 5.94 11.25 7.26
CA ILE A 193 6.67 10.12 7.85
C ILE A 193 7.94 10.62 8.53
N ALA A 194 8.67 11.57 7.93
CA ALA A 194 9.86 12.16 8.52
C ALA A 194 9.60 12.85 9.88
N LYS A 195 8.34 13.21 10.18
CA LYS A 195 7.97 13.77 11.49
C LYS A 195 7.83 12.71 12.58
N ILE A 196 7.55 11.46 12.20
CA ILE A 196 7.26 10.36 13.14
C ILE A 196 8.37 9.31 13.19
N VAL A 197 9.17 9.18 12.13
CA VAL A 197 10.28 8.23 12.02
C VAL A 197 11.60 8.98 12.00
N PRO A 198 12.42 8.87 13.06
CA PRO A 198 13.77 9.44 13.05
C PRO A 198 14.62 8.86 11.91
N ASP A 199 15.42 9.71 11.26
CA ASP A 199 16.32 9.32 10.17
C ASP A 199 15.62 8.66 8.96
N PHE A 200 14.33 8.97 8.74
CA PHE A 200 13.58 8.50 7.59
C PHE A 200 14.28 8.90 6.27
N VAL A 201 14.44 7.93 5.40
CA VAL A 201 14.96 8.14 4.03
C VAL A 201 13.86 7.71 3.06
N PRO A 202 13.34 8.60 2.22
CA PRO A 202 12.30 8.26 1.25
C PRO A 202 12.67 7.06 0.36
N PRO A 203 11.69 6.23 -0.03
CA PRO A 203 11.95 5.10 -0.91
C PRO A 203 12.39 5.60 -2.30
N THR A 204 13.42 4.95 -2.86
CA THR A 204 13.78 5.21 -4.26
C THR A 204 12.72 4.56 -5.15
N LEU A 205 11.80 5.36 -5.66
CA LEU A 205 10.85 4.88 -6.65
C LEU A 205 11.58 4.65 -7.99
N PRO A 206 11.26 3.59 -8.75
CA PRO A 206 11.76 3.47 -10.09
C PRO A 206 11.30 4.70 -10.90
N ALA A 207 12.21 5.30 -11.65
CA ALA A 207 11.87 6.37 -12.57
C ALA A 207 10.80 5.85 -13.55
N GLU A 208 9.72 6.62 -13.74
CA GLU A 208 8.66 6.34 -14.71
C GLU A 208 9.21 6.25 -16.15
#